data_b8e6251563e782e059f2f970a8905521
#
_entry.id   b8e6251563e782e059f2f970a8905521
#
_cell.length_a   1.000
_cell.length_b   1.000
_cell.length_c   1.000
_cell.angle_alpha   90.00
_cell.angle_beta   90.00
_cell.angle_gamma   90.00
#
_symmetry.space_group_name_H-M   'P 1'
#
loop_
_entity.id
_entity.type
_entity.pdbx_description
1 polymer ?
#
loop_
_entity_poly.entity_id
_entity_poly.type
_entity_poly.pdbx_seq_one_letter_code
_entity_poly.pdbx_strand_id
1 'polypeptide(L)'
;CGKTTLFNQLTGANQHVGNFPGVTVDRKDGAIKGHPETNVTDLPGIYSMSPYSSEEIVSRNFVLEDKPKAIINILDATNIERNLYLTMQLLEMDIPMVVALNMMDEVVGNQGSINVNEMESLLGVPVVPISAAKNEGVDEVVKHALHIAKYQEKPLRQDFCDKEDHNGAVHRCIHAVIHLIEDHAEKAQIPVRFAATKAIEGDPLILEQL
;
A
#
# COMPACT_ATOMS: atom_id res chain seq x y z
N CYS A 1 8.14 -11.03 -3.92
CA CYS A 1 7.20 -10.86 -2.78
C CYS A 1 5.98 -11.82 -2.83
N GLY A 2 5.74 -12.55 -3.93
CA GLY A 2 4.64 -13.52 -4.05
C GLY A 2 3.25 -12.91 -4.31
N LYS A 3 3.17 -11.69 -4.87
CA LYS A 3 1.92 -10.98 -5.15
C LYS A 3 0.96 -11.81 -6.03
N THR A 4 1.45 -12.33 -7.17
CA THR A 4 0.64 -13.15 -8.08
C THR A 4 0.14 -14.44 -7.40
N THR A 5 0.97 -15.05 -6.56
CA THR A 5 0.58 -16.24 -5.79
C THR A 5 -0.56 -15.91 -4.84
N LEU A 6 -0.45 -14.81 -4.08
CA LEU A 6 -1.52 -14.37 -3.19
C LEU A 6 -2.79 -14.02 -3.97
N PHE A 7 -2.69 -13.30 -5.08
CA PHE A 7 -3.84 -12.98 -5.92
C PHE A 7 -4.58 -14.25 -6.39
N ASN A 8 -3.84 -15.27 -6.83
CA ASN A 8 -4.41 -16.55 -7.23
C ASN A 8 -5.08 -17.30 -6.05
N GLN A 9 -4.51 -17.21 -4.85
CA GLN A 9 -5.13 -17.76 -3.64
C GLN A 9 -6.44 -17.05 -3.29
N LEU A 10 -6.48 -15.72 -3.44
CA LEU A 10 -7.65 -14.90 -3.16
C LEU A 10 -8.79 -15.15 -4.14
N THR A 11 -8.51 -15.26 -5.44
CA THR A 11 -9.51 -15.26 -6.52
C THR A 11 -9.78 -16.65 -7.13
N GLY A 12 -8.81 -17.53 -7.10
CA GLY A 12 -8.91 -18.84 -7.78
C GLY A 12 -8.99 -18.70 -9.30
N ALA A 13 -9.93 -19.41 -9.93
CA ALA A 13 -10.10 -19.43 -11.39
C ALA A 13 -10.92 -18.23 -11.94
N ASN A 14 -11.56 -17.46 -11.08
CA ASN A 14 -12.44 -16.35 -11.47
C ASN A 14 -11.65 -15.05 -11.64
N GLN A 15 -10.80 -15.00 -12.64
CA GLN A 15 -9.98 -13.83 -12.95
C GLN A 15 -10.36 -13.26 -14.32
N HIS A 16 -10.38 -11.95 -14.40
CA HIS A 16 -10.49 -11.19 -15.63
C HIS A 16 -9.15 -10.54 -15.94
N VAL A 17 -8.62 -10.76 -17.16
CA VAL A 17 -7.33 -10.23 -17.58
C VAL A 17 -7.56 -9.24 -18.72
N GLY A 18 -6.96 -8.06 -18.61
CA GLY A 18 -7.00 -7.00 -19.61
C GLY A 18 -5.82 -6.06 -19.43
N ASN A 19 -5.92 -4.86 -19.96
CA ASN A 19 -4.95 -3.79 -19.72
C ASN A 19 -5.60 -2.64 -18.98
N PHE A 20 -4.79 -1.86 -18.27
CA PHE A 20 -5.25 -0.58 -17.74
C PHE A 20 -5.60 0.37 -18.89
N PRO A 21 -6.62 1.24 -18.73
CA PRO A 21 -7.05 2.14 -19.80
C PRO A 21 -5.91 3.02 -20.32
N GLY A 22 -5.74 3.05 -21.66
CA GLY A 22 -4.78 3.92 -22.33
C GLY A 22 -3.31 3.52 -22.27
N VAL A 23 -3.00 2.38 -21.67
CA VAL A 23 -1.61 1.88 -21.53
C VAL A 23 -1.52 0.37 -21.80
N THR A 24 -0.30 -0.13 -22.06
CA THR A 24 -0.01 -1.55 -22.29
C THR A 24 0.36 -2.31 -21.01
N VAL A 25 -0.11 -1.84 -19.86
CA VAL A 25 0.15 -2.45 -18.57
C VAL A 25 -0.97 -3.42 -18.23
N ASP A 26 -0.62 -4.65 -17.86
CA ASP A 26 -1.58 -5.70 -17.53
C ASP A 26 -2.41 -5.35 -16.28
N ARG A 27 -3.72 -5.58 -16.39
CA ARG A 27 -4.69 -5.51 -15.32
C ARG A 27 -5.32 -6.87 -15.08
N LYS A 28 -5.36 -7.30 -13.83
CA LYS A 28 -6.06 -8.51 -13.41
C LYS A 28 -7.02 -8.17 -12.29
N ASP A 29 -8.27 -8.53 -12.49
CA ASP A 29 -9.33 -8.36 -11.52
C ASP A 29 -9.94 -9.72 -11.19
N GLY A 30 -10.43 -9.90 -9.99
CA GLY A 30 -11.15 -11.12 -9.62
C GLY A 30 -11.95 -10.94 -8.35
N ALA A 31 -13.06 -11.70 -8.25
CA ALA A 31 -13.83 -11.77 -7.02
C ALA A 31 -13.09 -12.61 -5.98
N ILE A 32 -13.10 -12.16 -4.74
CA ILE A 32 -12.53 -12.91 -3.61
C ILE A 32 -13.38 -14.17 -3.37
N LYS A 33 -12.74 -15.32 -3.21
CA LYS A 33 -13.39 -16.59 -2.89
C LYS A 33 -14.27 -16.45 -1.64
N GLY A 34 -15.53 -16.89 -1.74
CA GLY A 34 -16.50 -16.75 -0.65
C GLY A 34 -17.10 -15.35 -0.49
N HIS A 35 -16.65 -14.36 -1.26
CA HIS A 35 -17.11 -12.98 -1.22
C HIS A 35 -17.30 -12.43 -2.65
N PRO A 36 -18.28 -12.94 -3.42
CA PRO A 36 -18.44 -12.60 -4.84
C PRO A 36 -18.76 -11.13 -5.10
N GLU A 37 -19.21 -10.40 -4.08
CA GLU A 37 -19.48 -8.96 -4.09
C GLU A 37 -18.21 -8.11 -3.96
N THR A 38 -17.07 -8.71 -3.63
CA THR A 38 -15.80 -8.02 -3.41
C THR A 38 -14.78 -8.39 -4.47
N ASN A 39 -14.39 -7.41 -5.27
CA ASN A 39 -13.35 -7.58 -6.27
C ASN A 39 -11.99 -7.13 -5.72
N VAL A 40 -10.94 -7.82 -6.11
CA VAL A 40 -9.56 -7.45 -5.91
C VAL A 40 -8.88 -7.22 -7.26
N THR A 41 -8.12 -6.14 -7.36
CA THR A 41 -7.32 -5.79 -8.54
C THR A 41 -5.86 -6.03 -8.24
N ASP A 42 -5.18 -6.80 -9.09
CA ASP A 42 -3.73 -7.00 -9.05
C ASP A 42 -3.05 -5.82 -9.74
N LEU A 43 -2.40 -4.96 -8.96
CA LEU A 43 -1.61 -3.85 -9.50
C LEU A 43 -0.22 -4.33 -9.93
N PRO A 44 0.45 -3.64 -10.86
CA PRO A 44 1.83 -3.94 -11.23
C PRO A 44 2.77 -4.01 -10.03
N GLY A 45 3.82 -4.80 -10.15
CA GLY A 45 4.86 -4.90 -9.12
C GLY A 45 5.73 -3.65 -9.11
N ILE A 46 5.53 -2.79 -8.13
CA ILE A 46 6.25 -1.53 -7.96
C ILE A 46 7.00 -1.49 -6.62
N TYR A 47 7.97 -0.60 -6.51
CA TYR A 47 8.73 -0.34 -5.29
C TYR A 47 8.56 1.08 -4.77
N SER A 48 7.91 1.93 -5.55
CA SER A 48 7.70 3.35 -5.26
C SER A 48 6.40 3.85 -5.91
N MET A 49 5.83 4.90 -5.36
CA MET A 49 4.73 5.68 -5.96
C MET A 49 5.24 6.88 -6.76
N SER A 50 6.52 6.91 -7.08
CA SER A 50 7.13 7.95 -7.91
C SER A 50 6.90 7.66 -9.40
N PRO A 51 6.78 8.69 -10.27
CA PRO A 51 6.36 8.52 -11.66
C PRO A 51 7.54 8.19 -12.60
N TYR A 52 8.33 7.17 -12.26
CA TYR A 52 9.50 6.80 -13.07
C TYR A 52 9.20 5.77 -14.16
N SER A 53 8.19 4.94 -13.96
CA SER A 53 7.76 3.92 -14.92
C SER A 53 6.26 3.98 -15.17
N SER A 54 5.81 3.39 -16.29
CA SER A 54 4.39 3.27 -16.60
C SER A 54 3.61 2.49 -15.54
N GLU A 55 4.24 1.47 -14.97
CA GLU A 55 3.68 0.64 -13.91
C GLU A 55 3.45 1.44 -12.61
N GLU A 56 4.39 2.28 -12.23
CA GLU A 56 4.29 3.15 -11.06
C GLU A 56 3.22 4.22 -11.25
N ILE A 57 3.17 4.85 -12.43
CA ILE A 57 2.15 5.84 -12.78
C ILE A 57 0.76 5.22 -12.73
N VAL A 58 0.57 4.04 -13.36
CA VAL A 58 -0.71 3.33 -13.37
C VAL A 58 -1.16 2.97 -11.97
N SER A 59 -0.27 2.40 -11.16
CA SER A 59 -0.59 2.00 -9.79
C SER A 59 -0.98 3.20 -8.93
N ARG A 60 -0.24 4.31 -9.05
CA ARG A 60 -0.54 5.56 -8.34
C ARG A 60 -1.90 6.14 -8.75
N ASN A 61 -2.14 6.25 -10.05
CA ASN A 61 -3.39 6.79 -10.56
C ASN A 61 -4.58 5.93 -10.13
N PHE A 62 -4.45 4.61 -10.19
CA PHE A 62 -5.48 3.70 -9.69
C PHE A 62 -5.81 4.00 -8.22
N VAL A 63 -4.82 4.17 -7.37
CA VAL A 63 -5.05 4.44 -5.95
C VAL A 63 -5.67 5.82 -5.72
N LEU A 64 -5.24 6.85 -6.46
CA LEU A 64 -5.72 8.23 -6.29
C LEU A 64 -7.10 8.47 -6.93
N GLU A 65 -7.36 7.89 -8.12
CA GLU A 65 -8.55 8.16 -8.92
C GLU A 65 -9.68 7.16 -8.64
N ASP A 66 -9.38 5.85 -8.66
CA ASP A 66 -10.36 4.78 -8.40
C ASP A 66 -10.69 4.62 -6.91
N LYS A 67 -9.83 5.13 -6.02
CA LYS A 67 -10.02 5.17 -4.57
C LYS A 67 -10.50 3.83 -4.00
N PRO A 68 -9.67 2.78 -4.05
CA PRO A 68 -10.06 1.48 -3.53
C PRO A 68 -10.46 1.58 -2.06
N LYS A 69 -11.41 0.76 -1.64
CA LYS A 69 -11.90 0.76 -0.24
C LYS A 69 -10.86 0.26 0.76
N ALA A 70 -9.91 -0.55 0.31
CA ALA A 70 -8.78 -1.01 1.10
C ALA A 70 -7.64 -1.47 0.20
N ILE A 71 -6.44 -1.52 0.76
CA ILE A 71 -5.21 -2.01 0.11
C ILE A 71 -4.73 -3.24 0.88
N ILE A 72 -4.38 -4.29 0.14
CA ILE A 72 -3.57 -5.41 0.65
C ILE A 72 -2.14 -5.17 0.19
N ASN A 73 -1.28 -4.75 1.10
CA ASN A 73 0.14 -4.50 0.82
C ASN A 73 0.97 -5.74 1.17
N ILE A 74 1.58 -6.36 0.17
CA ILE A 74 2.36 -7.58 0.34
C ILE A 74 3.82 -7.21 0.58
N LEU A 75 4.34 -7.62 1.74
CA LEU A 75 5.74 -7.49 2.12
C LEU A 75 6.43 -8.85 2.05
N ASP A 76 7.65 -8.83 1.55
CA ASP A 76 8.56 -9.97 1.61
C ASP A 76 9.30 -9.97 2.94
N ALA A 77 8.97 -10.93 3.80
CA ALA A 77 9.55 -11.05 5.14
C ALA A 77 11.08 -11.31 5.13
N THR A 78 11.60 -11.83 4.01
CA THR A 78 13.04 -12.06 3.85
C THR A 78 13.80 -10.80 3.41
N ASN A 79 13.08 -9.75 2.97
CA ASN A 79 13.65 -8.49 2.50
C ASN A 79 12.75 -7.28 2.85
N ILE A 80 12.49 -7.10 4.13
CA ILE A 80 11.54 -6.10 4.65
C ILE A 80 11.96 -4.67 4.28
N GLU A 81 13.22 -4.31 4.47
CA GLU A 81 13.70 -2.93 4.27
C GLU A 81 13.37 -2.38 2.89
N ARG A 82 13.60 -3.19 1.85
CA ARG A 82 13.29 -2.78 0.47
C ARG A 82 11.79 -2.54 0.24
N ASN A 83 10.95 -3.30 0.91
CA ASN A 83 9.49 -3.24 0.73
C ASN A 83 8.87 -2.12 1.55
N LEU A 84 9.46 -1.74 2.70
CA LEU A 84 8.92 -0.70 3.57
C LEU A 84 8.85 0.67 2.91
N TYR A 85 9.72 0.99 1.97
CA TYR A 85 9.69 2.27 1.27
C TYR A 85 8.33 2.52 0.59
N LEU A 86 7.83 1.55 -0.17
CA LEU A 86 6.49 1.63 -0.76
C LEU A 86 5.40 1.66 0.30
N THR A 87 5.54 0.85 1.35
CA THR A 87 4.58 0.79 2.46
C THR A 87 4.39 2.16 3.11
N MET A 88 5.47 2.88 3.38
CA MET A 88 5.42 4.23 3.96
C MET A 88 4.68 5.21 3.04
N GLN A 89 4.89 5.14 1.74
CA GLN A 89 4.18 5.97 0.77
C GLN A 89 2.68 5.63 0.68
N LEU A 90 2.33 4.35 0.77
CA LEU A 90 0.93 3.92 0.82
C LEU A 90 0.22 4.39 2.09
N LEU A 91 0.90 4.41 3.23
CA LEU A 91 0.35 4.94 4.49
C LEU A 91 0.02 6.43 4.40
N GLU A 92 0.81 7.21 3.65
CA GLU A 92 0.54 8.63 3.40
C GLU A 92 -0.70 8.86 2.53
N MET A 93 -1.17 7.87 1.78
CA MET A 93 -2.37 7.95 0.95
C MET A 93 -3.68 7.88 1.73
N ASP A 94 -3.63 7.63 3.03
CA ASP A 94 -4.80 7.63 3.93
C ASP A 94 -5.93 6.67 3.51
N ILE A 95 -5.56 5.53 2.95
CA ILE A 95 -6.49 4.46 2.57
C ILE A 95 -6.38 3.31 3.56
N PRO A 96 -7.50 2.67 3.96
CA PRO A 96 -7.46 1.46 4.78
C PRO A 96 -6.50 0.43 4.19
N MET A 97 -5.58 -0.09 5.02
CA MET A 97 -4.55 -1.01 4.55
C MET A 97 -4.33 -2.15 5.53
N VAL A 98 -4.13 -3.36 5.00
CA VAL A 98 -3.60 -4.51 5.72
C VAL A 98 -2.28 -4.93 5.09
N VAL A 99 -1.29 -5.22 5.91
CA VAL A 99 0.00 -5.77 5.48
C VAL A 99 -0.06 -7.29 5.51
N ALA A 100 0.15 -7.91 4.36
CA ALA A 100 0.36 -9.34 4.23
C ALA A 100 1.87 -9.62 4.25
N LEU A 101 2.40 -10.03 5.41
CA LEU A 101 3.81 -10.33 5.60
C LEU A 101 4.09 -11.75 5.11
N ASN A 102 4.51 -11.86 3.84
CA ASN A 102 4.67 -13.13 3.14
C ASN A 102 6.06 -13.75 3.31
N MET A 103 6.19 -15.02 2.96
CA MET A 103 7.42 -15.83 3.10
C MET A 103 7.84 -16.07 4.56
N MET A 104 6.88 -16.08 5.48
CA MET A 104 7.16 -16.36 6.89
C MET A 104 7.67 -17.78 7.11
N ASP A 105 7.30 -18.72 6.27
CA ASP A 105 7.85 -20.07 6.28
C ASP A 105 9.36 -20.11 5.96
N GLU A 106 9.85 -19.23 5.09
CA GLU A 106 11.27 -19.09 4.80
C GLU A 106 12.03 -18.47 5.97
N VAL A 107 11.45 -17.45 6.62
CA VAL A 107 12.03 -16.82 7.81
C VAL A 107 12.20 -17.85 8.93
N VAL A 108 11.15 -18.61 9.23
CA VAL A 108 11.17 -19.66 10.25
C VAL A 108 12.11 -20.79 9.84
N GLY A 109 12.11 -21.21 8.58
CA GLY A 109 13.02 -22.23 8.05
C GLY A 109 14.50 -21.85 8.18
N ASN A 110 14.81 -20.57 8.13
CA ASN A 110 16.15 -20.01 8.33
C ASN A 110 16.44 -19.62 9.79
N GLN A 111 15.63 -20.09 10.75
CA GLN A 111 15.75 -19.80 12.19
C GLN A 111 15.62 -18.33 12.55
N GLY A 112 15.01 -17.54 11.67
CA GLY A 112 14.66 -16.14 11.92
C GLY A 112 13.32 -16.00 12.63
N SER A 113 13.06 -14.80 13.16
CA SER A 113 11.78 -14.42 13.72
C SER A 113 11.51 -12.94 13.46
N ILE A 114 10.23 -12.59 13.33
CA ILE A 114 9.78 -11.21 13.21
C ILE A 114 8.75 -10.95 14.29
N ASN A 115 8.89 -9.85 15.04
CA ASN A 115 7.91 -9.42 16.01
C ASN A 115 6.75 -8.72 15.28
N VAL A 116 5.76 -9.53 14.85
CA VAL A 116 4.60 -9.06 14.08
C VAL A 116 3.78 -8.02 14.85
N ASN A 117 3.59 -8.22 16.17
CA ASN A 117 2.82 -7.29 17.00
C ASN A 117 3.50 -5.92 17.12
N GLU A 118 4.81 -5.91 17.24
CA GLU A 118 5.58 -4.66 17.26
C GLU A 118 5.52 -3.96 15.91
N MET A 119 5.64 -4.70 14.81
CA MET A 119 5.51 -4.18 13.45
C MET A 119 4.14 -3.56 13.22
N GLU A 120 3.07 -4.22 13.65
CA GLU A 120 1.70 -3.71 13.60
C GLU A 120 1.56 -2.39 14.38
N SER A 121 2.08 -2.34 15.61
CA SER A 121 2.06 -1.14 16.45
C SER A 121 2.85 0.02 15.84
N LEU A 122 4.00 -0.26 15.22
CA LEU A 122 4.84 0.75 14.58
C LEU A 122 4.22 1.29 13.29
N LEU A 123 3.65 0.44 12.45
CA LEU A 123 3.02 0.83 11.19
C LEU A 123 1.62 1.43 11.37
N GLY A 124 0.92 1.08 12.45
CA GLY A 124 -0.44 1.52 12.73
C GLY A 124 -1.49 0.92 11.80
N VAL A 125 -1.23 -0.26 11.25
CA VAL A 125 -2.14 -1.05 10.41
C VAL A 125 -2.01 -2.53 10.75
N PRO A 126 -3.05 -3.35 10.52
CA PRO A 126 -2.97 -4.80 10.74
C PRO A 126 -1.83 -5.42 9.94
N VAL A 127 -1.06 -6.30 10.58
CA VAL A 127 0.02 -7.08 9.94
C VAL A 127 -0.27 -8.56 10.13
N VAL A 128 -0.48 -9.27 9.03
CA VAL A 128 -0.82 -10.69 9.03
C VAL A 128 0.34 -11.50 8.45
N PRO A 129 0.97 -12.37 9.25
CA PRO A 129 2.01 -13.27 8.74
C PRO A 129 1.38 -14.35 7.87
N ILE A 130 1.93 -14.56 6.66
CA ILE A 130 1.42 -15.53 5.69
C ILE A 130 2.53 -16.33 5.01
N SER A 131 2.14 -17.46 4.43
CA SER A 131 2.84 -18.12 3.33
C SER A 131 1.85 -18.32 2.19
N ALA A 132 1.90 -17.44 1.19
CA ALA A 132 1.00 -17.52 0.04
C ALA A 132 1.21 -18.82 -0.76
N ALA A 133 2.44 -19.32 -0.82
CA ALA A 133 2.76 -20.59 -1.49
C ALA A 133 2.07 -21.80 -0.82
N LYS A 134 1.95 -21.78 0.51
CA LYS A 134 1.31 -22.83 1.29
C LYS A 134 -0.17 -22.55 1.60
N ASN A 135 -0.68 -21.40 1.18
CA ASN A 135 -2.02 -20.93 1.53
C ASN A 135 -2.26 -20.80 3.05
N GLU A 136 -1.23 -20.43 3.80
CA GLU A 136 -1.29 -20.21 5.23
C GLU A 136 -1.50 -18.72 5.54
N GLY A 137 -2.44 -18.40 6.45
CA GLY A 137 -2.74 -17.04 6.89
C GLY A 137 -3.54 -16.19 5.88
N VAL A 138 -3.83 -16.70 4.69
CA VAL A 138 -4.54 -15.97 3.63
C VAL A 138 -5.97 -15.60 4.06
N ASP A 139 -6.67 -16.50 4.76
CA ASP A 139 -8.02 -16.24 5.27
C ASP A 139 -8.05 -15.09 6.28
N GLU A 140 -7.00 -14.93 7.08
CA GLU A 140 -6.89 -13.81 8.02
C GLU A 140 -6.65 -12.49 7.28
N VAL A 141 -5.86 -12.49 6.19
CA VAL A 141 -5.71 -11.30 5.33
C VAL A 141 -7.07 -10.88 4.77
N VAL A 142 -7.87 -11.84 4.27
CA VAL A 142 -9.22 -11.57 3.75
C VAL A 142 -10.12 -10.96 4.83
N LYS A 143 -10.16 -11.55 6.03
CA LYS A 143 -10.96 -11.04 7.14
C LYS A 143 -10.60 -9.60 7.49
N HIS A 144 -9.30 -9.31 7.66
CA HIS A 144 -8.83 -7.95 7.95
C HIS A 144 -9.15 -6.99 6.81
N ALA A 145 -8.89 -7.38 5.54
CA ALA A 145 -9.15 -6.54 4.38
C ALA A 145 -10.64 -6.18 4.27
N LEU A 146 -11.54 -7.13 4.44
CA LEU A 146 -12.98 -6.91 4.42
C LEU A 146 -13.45 -6.04 5.59
N HIS A 147 -12.88 -6.24 6.78
CA HIS A 147 -13.21 -5.46 7.97
C HIS A 147 -12.84 -3.99 7.79
N ILE A 148 -11.56 -3.70 7.47
CA ILE A 148 -11.09 -2.33 7.27
C ILE A 148 -11.78 -1.64 6.09
N ALA A 149 -12.11 -2.38 5.02
CA ALA A 149 -12.85 -1.85 3.89
C ALA A 149 -14.29 -1.50 4.26
N LYS A 150 -14.96 -2.33 5.07
CA LYS A 150 -16.33 -2.11 5.53
C LYS A 150 -16.46 -0.91 6.46
N TYR A 151 -15.55 -0.81 7.44
CA TYR A 151 -15.59 0.23 8.48
C TYR A 151 -14.74 1.46 8.14
N GLN A 152 -14.04 1.44 6.99
CA GLN A 152 -13.13 2.49 6.53
C GLN A 152 -12.08 2.87 7.60
N GLU A 153 -11.49 1.83 8.21
CA GLU A 153 -10.45 1.98 9.22
C GLU A 153 -9.13 2.39 8.57
N LYS A 154 -8.83 3.67 8.65
CA LYS A 154 -7.62 4.26 8.10
C LYS A 154 -6.38 3.95 8.95
N PRO A 155 -5.16 4.03 8.38
CA PRO A 155 -3.93 3.90 9.14
C PRO A 155 -3.90 4.83 10.35
N LEU A 156 -3.50 4.31 11.51
CA LEU A 156 -3.40 5.08 12.76
C LEU A 156 -2.21 6.06 12.74
N ARG A 157 -1.25 5.82 11.85
CA ARG A 157 -0.03 6.62 11.74
C ARG A 157 0.29 6.89 10.28
N GLN A 158 0.54 8.15 9.96
CA GLN A 158 1.00 8.61 8.65
C GLN A 158 2.34 9.36 8.74
N ASP A 159 2.64 9.90 9.92
CA ASP A 159 3.87 10.63 10.18
C ASP A 159 4.88 9.75 10.91
N PHE A 160 5.97 9.45 10.22
CA PHE A 160 7.10 8.65 10.72
C PHE A 160 8.36 9.50 10.90
N CYS A 161 8.23 10.84 10.77
CA CYS A 161 9.35 11.73 11.02
C CYS A 161 9.69 11.74 12.50
N ASP A 162 10.97 11.53 12.83
CA ASP A 162 11.47 11.74 14.17
C ASP A 162 11.57 13.25 14.42
N LYS A 163 10.88 13.70 15.46
CA LYS A 163 10.89 15.13 15.86
C LYS A 163 12.22 15.57 16.46
N GLU A 164 13.03 14.62 16.91
CA GLU A 164 14.36 14.85 17.47
C GLU A 164 15.46 14.80 16.40
N ASP A 165 15.22 14.09 15.29
CA ASP A 165 16.19 13.96 14.20
C ASP A 165 16.42 15.32 13.52
N HIS A 166 17.70 15.70 13.39
CA HIS A 166 18.11 16.99 12.81
C HIS A 166 17.34 18.19 13.41
N ASN A 167 17.10 18.14 14.73
CA ASN A 167 16.26 19.14 15.43
C ASN A 167 14.84 19.28 14.83
N GLY A 168 14.30 18.21 14.30
CA GLY A 168 12.97 18.19 13.67
C GLY A 168 12.86 18.94 12.35
N ALA A 169 13.97 19.18 11.65
CA ALA A 169 13.97 19.96 10.41
C ALA A 169 13.06 19.38 9.34
N VAL A 170 13.12 18.05 9.12
CA VAL A 170 12.25 17.34 8.15
C VAL A 170 10.79 17.45 8.53
N HIS A 171 10.47 17.21 9.80
CA HIS A 171 9.11 17.34 10.33
C HIS A 171 8.54 18.74 10.08
N ARG A 172 9.28 19.79 10.49
CA ARG A 172 8.85 21.18 10.25
C ARG A 172 8.72 21.54 8.78
N CYS A 173 9.62 21.06 7.92
CA CYS A 173 9.55 21.29 6.48
C CYS A 173 8.25 20.72 5.90
N ILE A 174 7.93 19.45 6.18
CA ILE A 174 6.73 18.82 5.69
C ILE A 174 5.48 19.52 6.21
N HIS A 175 5.43 19.87 7.50
CA HIS A 175 4.29 20.60 8.07
C HIS A 175 4.13 22.00 7.44
N ALA A 176 5.21 22.72 7.18
CA ALA A 176 5.13 24.01 6.50
C ALA A 176 4.55 23.87 5.08
N VAL A 177 4.99 22.85 4.33
CA VAL A 177 4.44 22.58 3.00
C VAL A 177 2.98 22.17 3.07
N ILE A 178 2.59 21.32 4.03
CA ILE A 178 1.18 20.93 4.24
C ILE A 178 0.30 22.18 4.37
N HIS A 179 0.66 23.13 5.23
CA HIS A 179 -0.12 24.37 5.43
C HIS A 179 -0.20 25.25 4.16
N LEU A 180 0.80 25.16 3.30
CA LEU A 180 0.80 25.93 2.04
C LEU A 180 -0.10 25.31 0.97
N ILE A 181 -0.27 23.99 0.98
CA ILE A 181 -0.94 23.27 -0.12
C ILE A 181 -2.26 22.62 0.28
N GLU A 182 -2.67 22.67 1.56
CA GLU A 182 -3.84 21.93 2.05
C GLU A 182 -5.11 22.22 1.25
N ASP A 183 -5.38 23.49 0.93
CA ASP A 183 -6.54 23.89 0.12
C ASP A 183 -6.47 23.37 -1.32
N HIS A 184 -5.28 23.30 -1.88
CA HIS A 184 -5.02 22.80 -3.23
C HIS A 184 -5.16 21.28 -3.29
N ALA A 185 -4.57 20.59 -2.32
CA ALA A 185 -4.65 19.14 -2.20
C ALA A 185 -6.10 18.67 -1.97
N GLU A 186 -6.88 19.40 -1.16
CA GLU A 186 -8.30 19.13 -0.95
C GLU A 186 -9.11 19.27 -2.26
N LYS A 187 -8.90 20.35 -3.00
CA LYS A 187 -9.55 20.57 -4.31
C LYS A 187 -9.18 19.50 -5.32
N ALA A 188 -7.90 19.09 -5.35
CA ALA A 188 -7.39 18.01 -6.20
C ALA A 188 -7.80 16.61 -5.71
N GLN A 189 -8.39 16.51 -4.51
CA GLN A 189 -8.74 15.25 -3.84
C GLN A 189 -7.54 14.32 -3.63
N ILE A 190 -6.37 14.88 -3.39
CA ILE A 190 -5.13 14.15 -3.09
C ILE A 190 -4.90 14.23 -1.57
N PRO A 191 -4.55 13.10 -0.90
CA PRO A 191 -4.18 13.13 0.51
C PRO A 191 -3.05 14.12 0.78
N VAL A 192 -3.27 15.08 1.68
CA VAL A 192 -2.39 16.24 1.85
C VAL A 192 -0.96 15.85 2.25
N ARG A 193 -0.81 14.81 3.08
CA ARG A 193 0.53 14.34 3.47
C ARG A 193 1.30 13.79 2.29
N PHE A 194 0.66 12.96 1.46
CA PHE A 194 1.23 12.43 0.23
C PHE A 194 1.57 13.55 -0.75
N ALA A 195 0.66 14.52 -0.94
CA ALA A 195 0.89 15.68 -1.78
C ALA A 195 2.11 16.50 -1.33
N ALA A 196 2.24 16.76 -0.02
CA ALA A 196 3.35 17.51 0.54
C ALA A 196 4.70 16.80 0.34
N THR A 197 4.77 15.50 0.63
CA THR A 197 6.00 14.71 0.44
C THR A 197 6.42 14.71 -1.02
N LYS A 198 5.46 14.47 -1.93
CA LYS A 198 5.72 14.47 -3.37
C LYS A 198 6.08 15.85 -3.93
N ALA A 199 5.48 16.91 -3.40
CA ALA A 199 5.86 18.30 -3.79
C ALA A 199 7.31 18.62 -3.36
N ILE A 200 7.72 18.19 -2.16
CA ILE A 200 9.10 18.33 -1.68
C ILE A 200 10.08 17.55 -2.55
N GLU A 201 9.68 16.35 -3.00
CA GLU A 201 10.48 15.52 -3.92
C GLU A 201 10.54 16.10 -5.34
N GLY A 202 9.73 17.11 -5.66
CA GLY A 202 9.64 17.71 -6.99
C GLY A 202 8.88 16.87 -8.01
N ASP A 203 7.91 16.07 -7.57
CA ASP A 203 7.07 15.23 -8.43
C ASP A 203 6.25 16.10 -9.39
N PRO A 204 6.53 16.07 -10.71
CA PRO A 204 5.90 16.98 -11.66
C PRO A 204 4.40 16.75 -11.79
N LEU A 205 3.93 15.49 -11.69
CA LEU A 205 2.51 15.17 -11.85
C LEU A 205 1.68 15.66 -10.66
N ILE A 206 2.24 15.65 -9.46
CA ILE A 206 1.57 16.20 -8.28
C ILE A 206 1.61 17.74 -8.32
N LEU A 207 2.73 18.32 -8.71
CA LEU A 207 2.86 19.78 -8.82
C LEU A 207 1.90 20.39 -9.86
N GLU A 208 1.60 19.66 -10.94
CA GLU A 208 0.60 20.09 -11.93
C GLU A 208 -0.85 20.00 -11.43
N GLN A 209 -1.12 19.12 -10.47
CA GLN A 209 -2.46 18.89 -9.92
C GLN A 209 -2.77 19.84 -8.75
N LEU A 210 -1.76 20.38 -8.09
CA LEU A 210 -1.88 21.33 -7.00
C LEU A 210 -2.05 22.76 -7.50
#